data_c8da04185fcb85a77d3b5f7d25bb30cc
#
_entry.id   c8da04185fcb85a77d3b5f7d25bb30cc
#
_cell.length_a   1.000
_cell.length_b   1.000
_cell.length_c   1.000
_cell.angle_alpha   90.00
_cell.angle_beta   90.00
_cell.angle_gamma   90.00
#
_symmetry.space_group_name_H-M   'P 1'
#
loop_
_entity.id
_entity.type
_entity.pdbx_description
1 polymer ?
#
loop_
_entity_poly.entity_id
_entity_poly.type
_entity_poly.pdbx_seq_one_letter_code
_entity_poly.pdbx_strand_id
1 'polypeptide(L)'
;MSNRCILGIALNIYEKVTAMSYIPDSELVLTPDGKIYHLGLRPGDIAETIITVGDPERVKRISRHFDSVEVEAGKREFVAHTGRVGQKRITVLSTGIGPDNIDIAINELDALVNFDFDRRAVKESLTSLRLIRLGTSGAIQEDLDPGTLVISRFGIGLDNLMYYYQYQNTLRESELWEALQEFLSYHFTLPTTPYVFEGSGLLAESLSKGLEQGITLTSPGFYGPQGRQLRAPVRFGGPELDQLRHFRFGSFRITNFEMETSALFGLARLLGHEAISCNVILGNRIKKTFVDSPYAVVDHMIELQLERIAAL
;
A
#
# COMPACT_ATOMS: atom_id res chain seq x y z
N MET A 1 32.38 -4.05 -20.25
CA MET A 1 32.03 -5.41 -19.74
C MET A 1 30.63 -5.71 -20.23
N SER A 2 30.40 -6.81 -20.92
CA SER A 2 29.23 -7.01 -21.80
C SER A 2 27.92 -7.32 -21.04
N ASN A 3 26.80 -6.81 -21.54
CA ASN A 3 25.43 -7.03 -21.07
C ASN A 3 25.03 -8.52 -20.89
N ARG A 4 25.81 -9.45 -21.39
CA ARG A 4 25.57 -10.91 -21.20
C ARG A 4 25.93 -11.42 -19.80
N CYS A 5 26.83 -10.76 -19.06
CA CYS A 5 27.17 -11.16 -17.69
C CYS A 5 26.11 -10.76 -16.67
N ILE A 6 25.41 -9.65 -16.89
CA ILE A 6 24.40 -9.12 -15.96
C ILE A 6 23.09 -9.95 -16.02
N LEU A 7 22.67 -10.36 -17.23
CA LEU A 7 21.50 -11.25 -17.39
C LEU A 7 21.73 -12.65 -16.78
N GLY A 8 22.95 -13.19 -16.87
CA GLY A 8 23.26 -14.50 -16.29
C GLY A 8 23.27 -14.51 -14.75
N ILE A 9 23.58 -13.38 -14.11
CA ILE A 9 23.58 -13.26 -12.66
C ILE A 9 22.14 -13.08 -12.13
N ALA A 10 21.31 -12.31 -12.81
CA ALA A 10 19.91 -12.09 -12.44
C ALA A 10 19.07 -13.38 -12.56
N LEU A 11 19.22 -14.15 -13.63
CA LEU A 11 18.58 -15.48 -13.79
C LEU A 11 19.04 -16.48 -12.72
N ASN A 12 20.30 -16.46 -12.33
CA ASN A 12 20.86 -17.37 -11.31
C ASN A 12 20.40 -17.03 -9.88
N ILE A 13 20.03 -15.78 -9.60
CA ILE A 13 19.48 -15.37 -8.31
C ILE A 13 18.00 -15.78 -8.21
N TYR A 14 17.22 -15.62 -9.28
CA TYR A 14 15.81 -16.05 -9.33
C TYR A 14 15.68 -17.58 -9.22
N GLU A 15 16.54 -18.34 -9.89
CA GLU A 15 16.57 -19.82 -9.78
C GLU A 15 16.98 -20.32 -8.39
N LYS A 16 17.79 -19.56 -7.64
CA LYS A 16 18.15 -19.90 -6.26
C LYS A 16 17.05 -19.68 -5.24
N VAL A 17 16.16 -18.73 -5.44
CA VAL A 17 15.01 -18.48 -4.54
C VAL A 17 13.91 -19.51 -4.75
N THR A 18 13.75 -20.05 -5.98
CA THR A 18 12.79 -21.13 -6.27
C THR A 18 13.23 -22.51 -5.75
N ALA A 19 14.46 -22.65 -5.27
CA ALA A 19 15.02 -23.91 -4.75
C ALA A 19 15.05 -24.02 -3.21
N MET A 20 14.40 -23.13 -2.45
CA MET A 20 14.25 -23.34 -0.99
C MET A 20 13.21 -24.42 -0.73
N SER A 21 13.68 -25.65 -0.62
CA SER A 21 12.83 -26.84 -0.38
C SER A 21 12.18 -26.86 1.01
N TYR A 22 12.63 -26.03 1.95
CA TYR A 22 12.11 -25.94 3.31
C TYR A 22 12.42 -24.59 3.93
N ILE A 23 11.41 -23.94 4.51
CA ILE A 23 11.53 -22.65 5.19
C ILE A 23 11.51 -22.88 6.70
N PRO A 24 12.57 -22.46 7.42
CA PRO A 24 12.69 -22.68 8.88
C PRO A 24 11.57 -22.01 9.68
N ASP A 25 11.37 -22.48 10.92
CA ASP A 25 10.34 -21.95 11.82
C ASP A 25 10.55 -20.47 12.20
N SER A 26 11.81 -20.01 12.17
CA SER A 26 12.15 -18.60 12.42
C SER A 26 11.76 -17.66 11.25
N GLU A 27 11.59 -18.21 10.04
CA GLU A 27 11.29 -17.43 8.85
C GLU A 27 9.79 -17.47 8.51
N LEU A 28 9.17 -18.65 8.44
CA LEU A 28 7.74 -18.83 8.34
C LEU A 28 7.17 -19.15 9.73
N VAL A 29 6.81 -18.11 10.47
CA VAL A 29 6.35 -18.26 11.84
C VAL A 29 4.88 -18.65 11.87
N LEU A 30 4.59 -19.86 12.38
CA LEU A 30 3.23 -20.36 12.54
C LEU A 30 2.91 -20.54 14.02
N THR A 31 1.63 -20.40 14.37
CA THR A 31 1.13 -20.75 15.70
C THR A 31 0.97 -22.26 15.84
N PRO A 32 0.93 -22.82 17.08
CA PRO A 32 0.74 -24.26 17.28
C PRO A 32 -0.54 -24.83 16.65
N ASP A 33 -1.55 -23.99 16.43
CA ASP A 33 -2.80 -24.35 15.76
C ASP A 33 -2.77 -24.10 14.24
N GLY A 34 -1.60 -23.85 13.64
CA GLY A 34 -1.40 -23.78 12.19
C GLY A 34 -1.84 -22.48 11.52
N LYS A 35 -1.92 -21.39 12.26
CA LYS A 35 -2.18 -20.04 11.72
C LYS A 35 -0.89 -19.29 11.48
N ILE A 36 -0.86 -18.40 10.49
CA ILE A 36 0.23 -17.43 10.36
C ILE A 36 0.27 -16.51 11.57
N TYR A 37 1.47 -16.14 12.01
CA TYR A 37 1.68 -15.62 13.37
C TYR A 37 1.00 -14.28 13.66
N HIS A 38 1.17 -13.27 12.80
CA HIS A 38 0.64 -11.92 13.09
C HIS A 38 -0.83 -11.79 12.68
N LEU A 39 -1.21 -12.21 11.49
CA LEU A 39 -2.58 -12.10 11.00
C LEU A 39 -3.55 -13.07 11.69
N GLY A 40 -3.05 -14.18 12.25
CA GLY A 40 -3.87 -15.18 12.93
C GLY A 40 -4.84 -15.92 12.01
N LEU A 41 -4.50 -16.03 10.73
CA LEU A 41 -5.31 -16.64 9.66
C LEU A 41 -4.67 -17.94 9.17
N ARG A 42 -5.48 -18.76 8.48
CA ARG A 42 -5.05 -19.99 7.81
C ARG A 42 -5.16 -19.86 6.29
N PRO A 43 -4.43 -20.67 5.52
CA PRO A 43 -4.71 -20.86 4.10
C PRO A 43 -6.21 -21.14 3.86
N GLY A 44 -6.82 -20.42 2.93
CA GLY A 44 -8.25 -20.51 2.63
C GLY A 44 -9.15 -19.52 3.40
N ASP A 45 -8.66 -18.92 4.49
CA ASP A 45 -9.43 -17.90 5.25
C ASP A 45 -9.60 -16.60 4.48
N ILE A 46 -8.72 -16.31 3.52
CA ILE A 46 -8.76 -15.06 2.75
C ILE A 46 -9.29 -15.25 1.32
N ALA A 47 -9.79 -14.18 0.74
CA ALA A 47 -10.15 -14.08 -0.68
C ALA A 47 -8.95 -13.59 -1.50
N GLU A 48 -8.99 -13.77 -2.83
CA GLU A 48 -7.99 -13.19 -3.74
C GLU A 48 -8.11 -11.65 -3.85
N THR A 49 -9.29 -11.09 -3.56
CA THR A 49 -9.50 -9.64 -3.50
C THR A 49 -9.52 -9.21 -2.05
N ILE A 50 -8.54 -8.37 -1.68
CA ILE A 50 -8.32 -7.94 -0.31
C ILE A 50 -8.40 -6.42 -0.24
N ILE A 51 -9.28 -5.92 0.61
CA ILE A 51 -9.33 -4.51 0.98
C ILE A 51 -8.45 -4.33 2.22
N THR A 52 -7.45 -3.47 2.14
CA THR A 52 -6.62 -3.11 3.29
C THR A 52 -7.01 -1.74 3.84
N VAL A 53 -7.03 -1.62 5.16
CA VAL A 53 -7.34 -0.37 5.88
C VAL A 53 -6.35 -0.18 7.04
N GLY A 54 -6.11 1.06 7.46
CA GLY A 54 -5.23 1.31 8.61
C GLY A 54 -5.90 1.07 9.97
N ASP A 55 -7.21 1.28 10.04
CA ASP A 55 -8.00 1.29 11.29
C ASP A 55 -8.80 -0.01 11.46
N PRO A 56 -8.60 -0.77 12.56
CA PRO A 56 -9.39 -1.96 12.85
C PRO A 56 -10.90 -1.73 12.87
N GLU A 57 -11.37 -0.55 13.30
CA GLU A 57 -12.81 -0.25 13.31
C GLU A 57 -13.39 -0.13 11.89
N ARG A 58 -12.55 0.26 10.92
CA ARG A 58 -12.97 0.34 9.51
C ARG A 58 -13.26 -1.04 8.90
N VAL A 59 -12.66 -2.10 9.42
CA VAL A 59 -12.99 -3.47 9.00
C VAL A 59 -14.49 -3.76 9.20
N LYS A 60 -15.04 -3.46 10.38
CA LYS A 60 -16.46 -3.64 10.67
C LYS A 60 -17.35 -2.70 9.84
N ARG A 61 -16.86 -1.48 9.55
CA ARG A 61 -17.59 -0.52 8.71
C ARG A 61 -17.71 -0.99 7.25
N ILE A 62 -16.74 -1.74 6.75
CA ILE A 62 -16.79 -2.35 5.42
C ILE A 62 -17.60 -3.64 5.45
N SER A 63 -17.33 -4.54 6.39
CA SER A 63 -17.97 -5.85 6.43
C SER A 63 -19.47 -5.80 6.78
N ARG A 64 -19.99 -4.70 7.32
CA ARG A 64 -21.44 -4.50 7.47
C ARG A 64 -22.20 -4.47 6.13
N HIS A 65 -21.49 -4.24 5.03
CA HIS A 65 -22.04 -4.28 3.66
C HIS A 65 -21.93 -5.67 3.02
N PHE A 66 -21.36 -6.65 3.73
CA PHE A 66 -21.28 -8.02 3.23
C PHE A 66 -22.64 -8.71 3.41
N ASP A 67 -23.03 -9.52 2.43
CA ASP A 67 -24.24 -10.35 2.53
C ASP A 67 -24.06 -11.47 3.55
N SER A 68 -22.82 -11.93 3.72
CA SER A 68 -22.42 -12.91 4.71
C SER A 68 -20.98 -12.73 5.12
N VAL A 69 -20.65 -12.98 6.39
CA VAL A 69 -19.28 -13.06 6.91
C VAL A 69 -18.95 -14.52 7.15
N GLU A 70 -17.90 -15.02 6.52
CA GLU A 70 -17.44 -16.41 6.55
C GLU A 70 -16.34 -16.62 7.61
N VAL A 71 -15.45 -15.62 7.75
CA VAL A 71 -14.31 -15.66 8.68
C VAL A 71 -14.19 -14.32 9.40
N GLU A 72 -14.00 -14.39 10.70
CA GLU A 72 -13.59 -13.25 11.54
C GLU A 72 -12.33 -13.65 12.32
N ALA A 73 -11.29 -12.86 12.23
CA ALA A 73 -10.06 -13.03 12.98
C ALA A 73 -9.55 -11.68 13.46
N GLY A 74 -8.80 -11.68 14.55
CA GLY A 74 -8.19 -10.47 15.07
C GLY A 74 -7.04 -10.77 16.02
N LYS A 75 -5.92 -10.10 15.82
CA LYS A 75 -4.77 -10.14 16.70
C LYS A 75 -4.05 -8.80 16.64
N ARG A 76 -3.98 -8.09 17.75
CA ARG A 76 -3.44 -6.71 17.81
C ARG A 76 -4.21 -5.79 16.86
N GLU A 77 -3.48 -5.03 16.03
CA GLU A 77 -4.01 -4.16 14.97
C GLU A 77 -4.53 -4.92 13.74
N PHE A 78 -4.18 -6.19 13.57
CA PHE A 78 -4.60 -7.01 12.44
C PHE A 78 -5.97 -7.63 12.73
N VAL A 79 -7.01 -7.06 12.14
CA VAL A 79 -8.38 -7.57 12.19
C VAL A 79 -8.81 -7.90 10.77
N ALA A 80 -9.33 -9.09 10.55
CA ALA A 80 -9.75 -9.56 9.24
C ALA A 80 -11.17 -10.09 9.26
N HIS A 81 -11.98 -9.65 8.29
CA HIS A 81 -13.28 -10.25 7.98
C HIS A 81 -13.29 -10.69 6.53
N THR A 82 -13.61 -11.94 6.27
CA THR A 82 -13.82 -12.48 4.92
C THR A 82 -15.29 -12.81 4.74
N GLY A 83 -15.85 -12.41 3.60
CA GLY A 83 -17.27 -12.61 3.32
C GLY A 83 -17.60 -12.35 1.86
N ARG A 84 -18.88 -12.10 1.57
CA ARG A 84 -19.36 -11.93 0.19
C ARG A 84 -20.14 -10.64 0.00
N VAL A 85 -19.96 -10.05 -1.19
CA VAL A 85 -20.80 -9.01 -1.75
C VAL A 85 -21.27 -9.54 -3.11
N GLY A 86 -22.54 -9.92 -3.22
CA GLY A 86 -23.04 -10.68 -4.36
C GLY A 86 -22.30 -12.00 -4.52
N GLN A 87 -21.74 -12.22 -5.68
CA GLN A 87 -20.93 -13.44 -5.97
C GLN A 87 -19.45 -13.28 -5.60
N LYS A 88 -19.00 -12.05 -5.31
CA LYS A 88 -17.60 -11.76 -5.05
C LYS A 88 -17.23 -12.07 -3.61
N ARG A 89 -16.24 -12.93 -3.42
CA ARG A 89 -15.60 -13.15 -2.11
C ARG A 89 -14.56 -12.05 -1.89
N ILE A 90 -14.59 -11.39 -0.74
CA ILE A 90 -13.73 -10.27 -0.38
C ILE A 90 -13.23 -10.48 1.04
N THR A 91 -11.96 -10.20 1.26
CA THR A 91 -11.38 -10.05 2.60
C THR A 91 -11.16 -8.57 2.86
N VAL A 92 -11.54 -8.08 4.04
CA VAL A 92 -11.07 -6.80 4.55
C VAL A 92 -10.13 -7.04 5.72
N LEU A 93 -8.97 -6.39 5.68
CA LEU A 93 -7.90 -6.53 6.68
C LEU A 93 -7.44 -5.16 7.15
N SER A 94 -7.40 -4.94 8.46
CA SER A 94 -6.65 -3.81 9.02
C SER A 94 -5.17 -4.16 9.12
N THR A 95 -4.33 -3.23 8.70
CA THR A 95 -2.87 -3.36 8.76
C THR A 95 -2.26 -2.60 9.94
N GLY A 96 -3.04 -1.73 10.62
CA GLY A 96 -2.45 -0.71 11.47
C GLY A 96 -1.86 0.42 10.61
N ILE A 97 -0.87 1.13 11.16
CA ILE A 97 -0.28 2.33 10.56
C ILE A 97 1.21 2.12 10.32
N GLY A 98 1.67 2.49 9.13
CA GLY A 98 3.08 2.59 8.79
C GLY A 98 3.63 1.46 7.91
N PRO A 99 4.81 1.69 7.28
CA PRO A 99 5.40 0.75 6.33
C PRO A 99 5.83 -0.57 6.97
N ASP A 100 6.25 -0.56 8.23
CA ASP A 100 6.63 -1.74 9.00
C ASP A 100 5.46 -2.72 9.18
N ASN A 101 4.26 -2.21 9.43
CA ASN A 101 3.07 -3.04 9.48
C ASN A 101 2.67 -3.59 8.09
N ILE A 102 2.88 -2.81 7.04
CA ILE A 102 2.67 -3.26 5.65
C ILE A 102 3.63 -4.40 5.30
N ASP A 103 4.88 -4.34 5.77
CA ASP A 103 5.85 -5.41 5.60
C ASP A 103 5.32 -6.74 6.15
N ILE A 104 4.83 -6.74 7.38
CA ILE A 104 4.23 -7.92 8.01
C ILE A 104 3.00 -8.39 7.24
N ALA A 105 2.06 -7.48 6.98
CA ALA A 105 0.77 -7.84 6.42
C ALA A 105 0.90 -8.43 5.01
N ILE A 106 1.71 -7.85 4.14
CA ILE A 106 1.79 -8.28 2.74
C ILE A 106 2.58 -9.60 2.62
N ASN A 107 3.68 -9.76 3.37
CA ASN A 107 4.40 -11.03 3.38
C ASN A 107 3.56 -12.18 3.96
N GLU A 108 2.77 -11.93 5.02
CA GLU A 108 1.90 -12.96 5.59
C GLU A 108 0.67 -13.26 4.71
N LEU A 109 0.12 -12.27 3.98
CA LEU A 109 -0.94 -12.50 2.98
C LEU A 109 -0.43 -13.34 1.80
N ASP A 110 0.78 -13.05 1.31
CA ASP A 110 1.43 -13.88 0.29
C ASP A 110 1.64 -15.31 0.79
N ALA A 111 2.13 -15.47 2.02
CA ALA A 111 2.35 -16.79 2.60
C ALA A 111 1.06 -17.61 2.69
N LEU A 112 -0.09 -17.01 3.02
CA LEU A 112 -1.39 -17.69 3.08
C LEU A 112 -1.84 -18.29 1.75
N VAL A 113 -1.45 -17.71 0.62
CA VAL A 113 -1.87 -18.19 -0.71
C VAL A 113 -0.76 -18.95 -1.44
N ASN A 114 0.51 -18.64 -1.20
CA ASN A 114 1.64 -19.11 -2.00
C ASN A 114 2.56 -20.10 -1.28
N PHE A 115 2.30 -20.37 0.02
CA PHE A 115 3.07 -21.37 0.76
C PHE A 115 2.21 -22.57 1.15
N ASP A 116 2.81 -23.75 1.07
CA ASP A 116 2.31 -24.97 1.70
C ASP A 116 2.85 -25.01 3.14
N PHE A 117 1.97 -24.81 4.12
CA PHE A 117 2.37 -24.72 5.52
C PHE A 117 2.83 -26.06 6.10
N ASP A 118 2.31 -27.19 5.60
CA ASP A 118 2.70 -28.51 6.06
C ASP A 118 4.10 -28.88 5.53
N ARG A 119 4.35 -28.57 4.25
CA ARG A 119 5.66 -28.80 3.62
C ARG A 119 6.66 -27.68 3.91
N ARG A 120 6.21 -26.56 4.42
CA ARG A 120 6.98 -25.34 4.65
C ARG A 120 7.78 -24.91 3.43
N ALA A 121 7.11 -24.84 2.30
CA ALA A 121 7.72 -24.57 1.01
C ALA A 121 6.80 -23.69 0.15
N VAL A 122 7.39 -22.94 -0.78
CA VAL A 122 6.64 -22.18 -1.79
C VAL A 122 5.91 -23.16 -2.72
N LYS A 123 4.66 -22.88 -3.05
CA LYS A 123 3.86 -23.68 -4.00
C LYS A 123 4.41 -23.55 -5.42
N GLU A 124 4.23 -24.59 -6.22
CA GLU A 124 4.64 -24.58 -7.63
C GLU A 124 3.80 -23.60 -8.48
N SER A 125 2.52 -23.45 -8.14
CA SER A 125 1.62 -22.49 -8.78
C SER A 125 1.30 -21.36 -7.82
N LEU A 126 1.66 -20.13 -8.21
CA LEU A 126 1.47 -18.94 -7.40
C LEU A 126 0.13 -18.26 -7.72
N THR A 127 -0.50 -17.75 -6.68
CA THR A 127 -1.72 -16.95 -6.74
C THR A 127 -1.39 -15.49 -6.64
N SER A 128 -1.88 -14.67 -7.57
CA SER A 128 -1.79 -13.22 -7.49
C SER A 128 -3.00 -12.64 -6.74
N LEU A 129 -2.75 -11.87 -5.70
CA LEU A 129 -3.77 -11.15 -4.95
C LEU A 129 -4.07 -9.79 -5.58
N ARG A 130 -5.30 -9.29 -5.39
CA ARG A 130 -5.70 -7.90 -5.67
C ARG A 130 -5.81 -7.15 -4.36
N LEU A 131 -4.83 -6.30 -4.07
CA LEU A 131 -4.71 -5.53 -2.82
C LEU A 131 -5.22 -4.10 -3.05
N ILE A 132 -6.34 -3.75 -2.43
CA ILE A 132 -7.01 -2.47 -2.62
C ILE A 132 -7.03 -1.73 -1.28
N ARG A 133 -6.18 -0.70 -1.15
CA ARG A 133 -6.17 0.10 0.07
C ARG A 133 -7.26 1.15 0.05
N LEU A 134 -8.11 1.17 1.07
CA LEU A 134 -9.07 2.24 1.33
C LEU A 134 -8.60 3.05 2.53
N GLY A 135 -7.89 4.15 2.25
CA GLY A 135 -7.16 4.93 3.24
C GLY A 135 -7.70 6.35 3.45
N THR A 136 -7.04 7.05 4.35
CA THR A 136 -7.24 8.48 4.62
C THR A 136 -5.93 9.22 4.45
N SER A 137 -5.96 10.47 4.02
CA SER A 137 -4.76 11.24 3.76
C SER A 137 -4.94 12.75 3.93
N GLY A 138 -3.84 13.49 3.86
CA GLY A 138 -3.84 14.95 3.83
C GLY A 138 -3.43 15.49 2.46
N ALA A 139 -4.24 16.36 1.86
CA ALA A 139 -3.91 16.99 0.59
C ALA A 139 -2.81 18.05 0.74
N ILE A 140 -1.99 18.20 -0.33
CA ILE A 140 -1.01 19.27 -0.49
C ILE A 140 -1.28 20.13 -1.74
N GLN A 141 -2.47 20.00 -2.33
CA GLN A 141 -2.94 20.83 -3.43
C GLN A 141 -4.13 21.65 -2.97
N GLU A 142 -4.19 22.95 -3.35
CA GLU A 142 -5.26 23.84 -2.92
C GLU A 142 -6.66 23.43 -3.40
N ASP A 143 -6.74 22.84 -4.57
CA ASP A 143 -7.99 22.42 -5.22
C ASP A 143 -8.52 21.06 -4.75
N LEU A 144 -7.83 20.38 -3.84
CA LEU A 144 -8.28 19.11 -3.25
C LEU A 144 -8.92 19.36 -1.88
N ASP A 145 -10.21 19.56 -1.87
CA ASP A 145 -10.96 19.79 -0.62
C ASP A 145 -11.10 18.51 0.22
N PRO A 146 -11.30 18.64 1.54
CA PRO A 146 -11.69 17.52 2.39
C PRO A 146 -12.94 16.81 1.84
N GLY A 147 -12.90 15.47 1.84
CA GLY A 147 -13.90 14.61 1.19
C GLY A 147 -13.56 14.17 -0.23
N THR A 148 -12.60 14.82 -0.91
CA THR A 148 -12.13 14.38 -2.23
C THR A 148 -11.52 12.99 -2.16
N LEU A 149 -11.87 12.12 -3.12
CA LEU A 149 -11.27 10.80 -3.28
C LEU A 149 -10.12 10.86 -4.29
N VAL A 150 -8.97 10.33 -3.90
CA VAL A 150 -7.75 10.32 -4.71
C VAL A 150 -7.28 8.89 -4.91
N ILE A 151 -7.06 8.50 -6.16
CA ILE A 151 -6.39 7.25 -6.54
C ILE A 151 -4.89 7.52 -6.70
N SER A 152 -4.09 6.78 -5.96
CA SER A 152 -2.63 6.83 -6.05
C SER A 152 -2.18 6.04 -7.28
N ARG A 153 -1.69 6.74 -8.32
CA ARG A 153 -1.09 6.10 -9.50
C ARG A 153 0.37 5.73 -9.24
N PHE A 154 1.03 6.52 -8.41
CA PHE A 154 2.39 6.28 -7.93
C PHE A 154 2.45 6.52 -6.43
N GLY A 155 3.28 5.74 -5.76
CA GLY A 155 3.72 5.96 -4.40
C GLY A 155 5.19 6.37 -4.38
N ILE A 156 5.49 7.47 -3.71
CA ILE A 156 6.87 7.89 -3.40
C ILE A 156 7.09 7.61 -1.92
N GLY A 157 8.00 6.70 -1.60
CA GLY A 157 8.36 6.36 -0.22
C GLY A 157 9.43 7.28 0.33
N LEU A 158 9.14 7.88 1.47
CA LEU A 158 10.08 8.68 2.27
C LEU A 158 10.61 7.90 3.49
N ASP A 159 10.22 6.64 3.59
CA ASP A 159 10.73 5.66 4.55
C ASP A 159 11.93 4.89 3.95
N ASN A 160 12.39 3.86 4.63
CA ASN A 160 13.52 3.06 4.21
C ASN A 160 13.18 1.58 3.97
N LEU A 161 11.91 1.18 4.00
CA LEU A 161 11.53 -0.23 3.95
C LEU A 161 12.06 -0.93 2.70
N MET A 162 11.84 -0.36 1.54
CA MET A 162 12.19 -1.02 0.27
C MET A 162 13.70 -1.14 0.04
N TYR A 163 14.55 -0.45 0.81
CA TYR A 163 16.01 -0.65 0.76
C TYR A 163 16.47 -1.98 1.38
N TYR A 164 15.62 -2.67 2.09
CA TYR A 164 15.87 -4.03 2.60
C TYR A 164 15.51 -5.12 1.60
N TYR A 165 14.87 -4.76 0.47
CA TYR A 165 14.45 -5.67 -0.59
C TYR A 165 15.24 -5.44 -1.88
N GLN A 166 15.43 -6.51 -2.65
CA GLN A 166 16.03 -6.40 -3.99
C GLN A 166 14.93 -6.13 -5.01
N TYR A 167 14.98 -5.00 -5.68
CA TYR A 167 14.03 -4.65 -6.74
C TYR A 167 14.72 -3.87 -7.87
N GLN A 168 14.04 -3.79 -8.99
CA GLN A 168 14.42 -2.92 -10.11
C GLN A 168 13.22 -2.06 -10.49
N ASN A 169 13.45 -0.79 -10.70
CA ASN A 169 12.42 0.10 -11.22
C ASN A 169 12.04 -0.32 -12.64
N THR A 170 10.76 -0.19 -12.97
CA THR A 170 10.33 -0.17 -14.36
C THR A 170 10.87 1.07 -15.06
N LEU A 171 10.78 1.11 -16.39
CA LEU A 171 11.20 2.32 -17.14
C LEU A 171 10.49 3.56 -16.62
N ARG A 172 9.17 3.47 -16.42
CA ARG A 172 8.34 4.60 -15.96
C ARG A 172 8.63 5.03 -14.53
N GLU A 173 8.97 4.11 -13.66
CA GLU A 173 9.40 4.41 -12.29
C GLU A 173 10.80 5.05 -12.29
N SER A 174 11.70 4.61 -13.15
CA SER A 174 13.01 5.25 -13.33
C SER A 174 12.87 6.68 -13.83
N GLU A 175 12.03 6.92 -14.83
CA GLU A 175 11.71 8.26 -15.32
C GLU A 175 11.12 9.17 -14.21
N LEU A 176 10.20 8.66 -13.42
CA LEU A 176 9.65 9.41 -12.28
C LEU A 176 10.72 9.71 -11.23
N TRP A 177 11.56 8.71 -10.91
CA TRP A 177 12.63 8.87 -9.93
C TRP A 177 13.66 9.92 -10.39
N GLU A 178 14.10 9.88 -11.66
CA GLU A 178 15.02 10.86 -12.24
C GLU A 178 14.43 12.26 -12.23
N ALA A 179 13.16 12.43 -12.67
CA ALA A 179 12.46 13.70 -12.62
C ALA A 179 12.34 14.26 -11.19
N LEU A 180 12.07 13.38 -10.21
CA LEU A 180 12.03 13.77 -8.82
C LEU A 180 13.40 14.21 -8.28
N GLN A 181 14.47 13.47 -8.61
CA GLN A 181 15.83 13.83 -8.21
C GLN A 181 16.26 15.17 -8.83
N GLU A 182 15.97 15.40 -10.09
CA GLU A 182 16.22 16.67 -10.77
C GLU A 182 15.47 17.80 -10.05
N PHE A 183 14.18 17.66 -9.81
CA PHE A 183 13.38 18.65 -9.09
C PHE A 183 13.97 18.96 -7.70
N LEU A 184 14.27 17.92 -6.90
CA LEU A 184 14.84 18.08 -5.57
C LEU A 184 16.19 18.80 -5.58
N SER A 185 17.03 18.55 -6.59
CA SER A 185 18.35 19.18 -6.72
C SER A 185 18.30 20.71 -6.82
N TYR A 186 17.21 21.27 -7.32
CA TYR A 186 16.98 22.71 -7.44
C TYR A 186 16.28 23.34 -6.24
N HIS A 187 15.60 22.54 -5.42
CA HIS A 187 14.73 23.10 -4.38
C HIS A 187 15.20 22.81 -2.95
N PHE A 188 15.43 21.55 -2.61
CA PHE A 188 15.86 21.13 -1.26
C PHE A 188 16.27 19.66 -1.23
N THR A 189 16.89 19.24 -0.13
CA THR A 189 17.27 17.84 0.10
C THR A 189 16.30 17.19 1.07
N LEU A 190 15.72 16.05 0.67
CA LEU A 190 14.91 15.23 1.58
C LEU A 190 15.78 14.61 2.68
N PRO A 191 15.20 14.35 3.87
CA PRO A 191 15.93 13.66 4.96
C PRO A 191 16.35 12.24 4.62
N THR A 192 15.65 11.58 3.69
CA THR A 192 15.90 10.22 3.20
C THR A 192 15.92 10.21 1.67
N THR A 193 16.62 9.27 1.07
CA THR A 193 16.51 9.03 -0.38
C THR A 193 15.14 8.41 -0.67
N PRO A 194 14.33 8.99 -1.56
CA PRO A 194 13.03 8.43 -1.88
C PRO A 194 13.17 7.21 -2.80
N TYR A 195 12.18 6.31 -2.73
CA TYR A 195 11.94 5.26 -3.71
C TYR A 195 10.56 5.42 -4.34
N VAL A 196 10.32 4.82 -5.50
CA VAL A 196 9.08 5.01 -6.25
C VAL A 196 8.53 3.68 -6.74
N PHE A 197 7.20 3.53 -6.67
CA PHE A 197 6.48 2.40 -7.26
C PHE A 197 5.19 2.86 -7.92
N GLU A 198 4.85 2.25 -9.06
CA GLU A 198 3.57 2.45 -9.74
C GLU A 198 2.52 1.48 -9.21
N GLY A 199 1.31 1.97 -8.99
CA GLY A 199 0.15 1.14 -8.69
C GLY A 199 -0.36 0.40 -9.92
N SER A 200 -1.13 -0.67 -9.70
CA SER A 200 -1.72 -1.48 -10.77
C SER A 200 -2.54 -0.64 -11.75
N GLY A 201 -2.14 -0.65 -13.03
CA GLY A 201 -2.91 -0.02 -14.11
C GLY A 201 -4.27 -0.67 -14.29
N LEU A 202 -4.34 -2.00 -14.18
CA LEU A 202 -5.56 -2.79 -14.32
C LEU A 202 -6.60 -2.42 -13.24
N LEU A 203 -6.19 -2.35 -11.98
CA LEU A 203 -7.08 -1.94 -10.89
C LEU A 203 -7.46 -0.46 -11.01
N ALA A 204 -6.54 0.39 -11.47
CA ALA A 204 -6.81 1.80 -11.67
C ALA A 204 -7.90 2.05 -12.72
N GLU A 205 -7.91 1.31 -13.84
CA GLU A 205 -8.95 1.42 -14.87
C GLU A 205 -10.35 1.20 -14.30
N SER A 206 -10.49 0.22 -13.41
CA SER A 206 -11.78 -0.14 -12.81
C SER A 206 -12.19 0.80 -11.68
N LEU A 207 -11.24 1.23 -10.85
CA LEU A 207 -11.52 1.89 -9.57
C LEU A 207 -11.41 3.42 -9.61
N SER A 208 -10.82 4.02 -10.67
CA SER A 208 -10.53 5.46 -10.70
C SER A 208 -11.55 6.31 -11.45
N LYS A 209 -12.58 5.73 -12.07
CA LYS A 209 -13.52 6.46 -12.93
C LYS A 209 -14.14 7.66 -12.21
N GLY A 210 -13.90 8.86 -12.75
CA GLY A 210 -14.42 10.12 -12.20
C GLY A 210 -13.74 10.59 -10.90
N LEU A 211 -12.62 9.98 -10.53
CA LEU A 211 -11.84 10.36 -9.33
C LEU A 211 -10.54 11.05 -9.72
N GLU A 212 -10.04 11.87 -8.81
CA GLU A 212 -8.70 12.45 -8.91
C GLU A 212 -7.64 11.35 -8.89
N GLN A 213 -6.60 11.53 -9.71
CA GLN A 213 -5.47 10.60 -9.77
C GLN A 213 -4.17 11.35 -9.60
N GLY A 214 -3.24 10.81 -8.81
CA GLY A 214 -1.99 11.50 -8.57
C GLY A 214 -0.90 10.65 -7.95
N ILE A 215 0.12 11.33 -7.46
CA ILE A 215 1.26 10.76 -6.76
C ILE A 215 1.03 10.95 -5.27
N THR A 216 1.15 9.86 -4.51
CA THR A 216 1.03 9.89 -3.05
C THR A 216 2.40 9.81 -2.41
N LEU A 217 2.67 10.67 -1.43
CA LEU A 217 3.87 10.57 -0.60
C LEU A 217 3.59 9.72 0.62
N THR A 218 4.36 8.65 0.80
CA THR A 218 4.30 7.76 1.96
C THR A 218 5.39 8.14 2.95
N SER A 219 4.98 8.55 4.14
CA SER A 219 5.89 9.00 5.19
C SER A 219 5.98 7.99 6.34
N PRO A 220 7.16 7.79 6.97
CA PRO A 220 7.33 6.86 8.09
C PRO A 220 6.72 7.37 9.40
N GLY A 221 6.06 8.49 9.41
CA GLY A 221 5.43 9.06 10.60
C GLY A 221 4.48 10.20 10.27
N PHE A 222 3.56 10.48 11.20
CA PHE A 222 2.49 11.45 11.00
C PHE A 222 2.91 12.90 11.27
N TYR A 223 3.79 13.15 12.25
CA TYR A 223 4.18 14.50 12.65
C TYR A 223 5.40 15.00 11.87
N GLY A 224 6.60 14.82 12.38
CA GLY A 224 7.84 15.31 11.77
C GLY A 224 8.04 14.90 10.33
N PRO A 225 7.88 13.61 9.96
CA PRO A 225 8.02 13.16 8.58
C PRO A 225 7.02 13.76 7.60
N GLN A 226 5.88 14.25 8.08
CA GLN A 226 4.90 14.99 7.26
C GLN A 226 4.94 16.52 7.52
N GLY A 227 6.01 17.03 8.12
CA GLY A 227 6.18 18.47 8.36
C GLY A 227 5.20 19.07 9.38
N ARG A 228 4.68 18.25 10.32
CA ARG A 228 3.86 18.74 11.44
C ARG A 228 4.75 18.95 12.64
N GLN A 229 4.94 20.20 12.99
CA GLN A 229 5.69 20.57 14.19
C GLN A 229 4.73 20.85 15.35
N LEU A 230 4.89 20.10 16.43
CA LEU A 230 4.32 20.45 17.74
C LEU A 230 5.41 21.10 18.60
N ARG A 231 5.98 20.37 19.56
CA ARG A 231 7.05 20.86 20.43
C ARG A 231 8.45 20.57 19.89
N ALA A 232 8.64 19.38 19.31
CA ALA A 232 9.92 19.00 18.74
C ALA A 232 10.17 19.73 17.41
N PRO A 233 11.39 20.30 17.18
CA PRO A 233 11.73 20.92 15.92
C PRO A 233 11.79 19.87 14.79
N VAL A 234 11.32 20.22 13.61
CA VAL A 234 11.31 19.35 12.43
C VAL A 234 12.35 19.81 11.41
N ARG A 235 12.93 18.86 10.65
CA ARG A 235 13.88 19.13 9.56
C ARG A 235 13.18 19.35 8.21
N PHE A 236 11.96 18.88 8.09
CA PHE A 236 11.13 18.94 6.90
C PHE A 236 9.80 19.61 7.28
N GLY A 237 9.39 20.64 6.58
CA GLY A 237 8.24 21.44 7.04
C GLY A 237 7.48 22.15 5.93
N GLY A 238 6.86 23.25 6.28
CA GLY A 238 6.01 24.04 5.39
C GLY A 238 6.66 24.48 4.09
N PRO A 239 7.89 25.03 4.12
CA PRO A 239 8.56 25.44 2.87
C PRO A 239 8.81 24.30 1.89
N GLU A 240 9.27 23.14 2.35
CA GLU A 240 9.54 21.98 1.52
C GLU A 240 8.23 21.38 0.96
N LEU A 241 7.15 21.36 1.77
CA LEU A 241 5.82 20.96 1.32
C LEU A 241 5.27 21.88 0.25
N ASP A 242 5.49 23.18 0.40
CA ASP A 242 5.08 24.18 -0.60
C ASP A 242 5.82 23.97 -1.93
N GLN A 243 7.09 23.59 -1.89
CA GLN A 243 7.83 23.24 -3.09
C GLN A 243 7.30 21.94 -3.70
N LEU A 244 7.11 20.87 -2.92
CA LEU A 244 6.66 19.55 -3.41
C LEU A 244 5.32 19.60 -4.16
N ARG A 245 4.40 20.51 -3.80
CA ARG A 245 3.13 20.67 -4.51
C ARG A 245 3.29 21.11 -5.98
N HIS A 246 4.44 21.66 -6.36
CA HIS A 246 4.74 22.08 -7.72
C HIS A 246 5.36 20.96 -8.58
N PHE A 247 5.80 19.85 -7.97
CA PHE A 247 6.32 18.71 -8.72
C PHE A 247 5.25 18.13 -9.66
N ARG A 248 5.68 17.80 -10.88
CA ARG A 248 4.85 17.19 -11.92
C ARG A 248 5.61 16.07 -12.63
N PHE A 249 4.89 15.01 -12.96
CA PHE A 249 5.38 13.93 -13.80
C PHE A 249 4.32 13.58 -14.85
N GLY A 250 4.52 14.02 -16.08
CA GLY A 250 3.49 13.98 -17.11
C GLY A 250 2.23 14.73 -16.66
N SER A 251 1.09 14.07 -16.68
CA SER A 251 -0.18 14.62 -16.18
C SER A 251 -0.36 14.50 -14.67
N PHE A 252 0.54 13.82 -13.97
CA PHE A 252 0.41 13.57 -12.53
C PHE A 252 1.12 14.63 -11.70
N ARG A 253 0.56 14.90 -10.53
CA ARG A 253 1.10 15.79 -9.49
C ARG A 253 1.12 15.08 -8.16
N ILE A 254 1.95 15.53 -7.23
CA ILE A 254 1.86 15.06 -5.84
C ILE A 254 0.55 15.61 -5.27
N THR A 255 -0.35 14.73 -4.87
CA THR A 255 -1.70 15.08 -4.40
C THR A 255 -1.80 15.09 -2.89
N ASN A 256 -1.23 14.10 -2.23
CA ASN A 256 -1.49 13.83 -0.82
C ASN A 256 -0.36 13.09 -0.11
N PHE A 257 -0.43 13.13 1.23
CA PHE A 257 0.42 12.38 2.16
C PHE A 257 -0.38 11.33 2.91
N GLU A 258 0.22 10.16 3.08
CA GLU A 258 -0.23 9.10 3.97
C GLU A 258 0.97 8.25 4.44
N MET A 259 0.78 6.99 4.89
CA MET A 259 1.84 6.26 5.56
C MET A 259 2.08 4.82 5.05
N GLU A 260 1.42 4.35 3.96
CA GLU A 260 1.46 2.93 3.57
C GLU A 260 1.59 2.65 2.06
N THR A 261 1.12 3.53 1.20
CA THR A 261 0.90 3.27 -0.24
C THR A 261 2.15 2.81 -0.99
N SER A 262 3.30 3.45 -0.80
CA SER A 262 4.52 3.09 -1.53
C SER A 262 5.06 1.72 -1.13
N ALA A 263 5.00 1.39 0.15
CA ALA A 263 5.37 0.08 0.69
C ALA A 263 4.45 -1.02 0.17
N LEU A 264 3.13 -0.76 0.17
CA LEU A 264 2.13 -1.66 -0.40
C LEU A 264 2.40 -1.96 -1.88
N PHE A 265 2.65 -0.91 -2.69
CA PHE A 265 2.93 -1.09 -4.11
C PHE A 265 4.23 -1.86 -4.36
N GLY A 266 5.29 -1.52 -3.61
CA GLY A 266 6.58 -2.17 -3.71
C GLY A 266 6.52 -3.67 -3.40
N LEU A 267 5.98 -4.02 -2.25
CA LEU A 267 5.87 -5.42 -1.82
C LEU A 267 4.91 -6.22 -2.70
N ALA A 268 3.75 -5.66 -3.05
CA ALA A 268 2.80 -6.31 -3.95
C ALA A 268 3.47 -6.68 -5.26
N ARG A 269 4.20 -5.75 -5.90
CA ARG A 269 4.89 -6.02 -7.15
C ARG A 269 5.99 -7.08 -7.01
N LEU A 270 6.79 -7.05 -5.94
CA LEU A 270 7.84 -8.04 -5.70
C LEU A 270 7.29 -9.45 -5.53
N LEU A 271 6.11 -9.58 -4.94
CA LEU A 271 5.44 -10.85 -4.69
C LEU A 271 4.49 -11.27 -5.82
N GLY A 272 4.40 -10.47 -6.90
CA GLY A 272 3.55 -10.80 -8.05
C GLY A 272 2.06 -10.53 -7.84
N HIS A 273 1.73 -9.59 -6.95
CA HIS A 273 0.37 -9.13 -6.66
C HIS A 273 0.04 -7.82 -7.35
N GLU A 274 -1.25 -7.54 -7.51
CA GLU A 274 -1.78 -6.27 -8.00
C GLU A 274 -2.15 -5.37 -6.81
N ALA A 275 -1.74 -4.11 -6.81
CA ALA A 275 -2.09 -3.18 -5.73
C ALA A 275 -2.51 -1.80 -6.23
N ILE A 276 -3.50 -1.22 -5.56
CA ILE A 276 -3.96 0.17 -5.76
C ILE A 276 -4.34 0.79 -4.42
N SER A 277 -4.28 2.12 -4.33
CA SER A 277 -4.70 2.86 -3.13
C SER A 277 -5.69 3.95 -3.50
N CYS A 278 -6.84 3.95 -2.82
CA CYS A 278 -7.83 5.03 -2.83
C CYS A 278 -7.81 5.70 -1.45
N ASN A 279 -7.58 7.00 -1.42
CA ASN A 279 -7.52 7.78 -0.20
C ASN A 279 -8.59 8.85 -0.21
N VAL A 280 -9.37 8.97 0.88
CA VAL A 280 -10.19 10.16 1.09
C VAL A 280 -9.34 11.23 1.78
N ILE A 281 -9.42 12.47 1.28
CA ILE A 281 -8.77 13.61 1.90
C ILE A 281 -9.53 13.99 3.16
N LEU A 282 -8.87 13.91 4.33
CA LEU A 282 -9.43 14.37 5.60
C LEU A 282 -9.05 15.82 5.90
N GLY A 283 -7.88 16.26 5.47
CA GLY A 283 -7.42 17.63 5.71
C GLY A 283 -6.61 18.16 4.53
N ASN A 284 -6.72 19.46 4.30
CA ASN A 284 -5.91 20.17 3.32
C ASN A 284 -4.82 20.96 4.03
N ARG A 285 -3.55 20.62 3.76
CA ARG A 285 -2.37 21.19 4.43
C ARG A 285 -2.10 22.63 3.99
N ILE A 286 -2.51 22.99 2.79
CA ILE A 286 -2.31 24.36 2.25
C ILE A 286 -3.40 25.30 2.77
N LYS A 287 -4.66 24.88 2.69
CA LYS A 287 -5.81 25.63 3.22
C LYS A 287 -5.91 25.61 4.75
N LYS A 288 -5.18 24.68 5.41
CA LYS A 288 -5.25 24.44 6.87
C LYS A 288 -6.66 24.08 7.34
N THR A 289 -7.40 23.33 6.52
CA THR A 289 -8.75 22.85 6.79
C THR A 289 -8.74 21.36 7.14
N PHE A 290 -9.76 20.93 7.85
CA PHE A 290 -10.00 19.53 8.17
C PHE A 290 -11.50 19.24 8.02
N VAL A 291 -11.85 18.00 7.67
CA VAL A 291 -13.24 17.60 7.49
C VAL A 291 -14.01 17.63 8.81
N ASP A 292 -15.26 18.11 8.77
CA ASP A 292 -16.11 18.18 9.97
C ASP A 292 -16.56 16.79 10.45
N SER A 293 -16.81 15.87 9.50
CA SER A 293 -17.26 14.50 9.78
C SER A 293 -16.37 13.48 9.08
N PRO A 294 -15.24 13.05 9.68
CA PRO A 294 -14.33 12.07 9.08
C PRO A 294 -15.01 10.75 8.72
N TYR A 295 -15.94 10.30 9.55
CA TYR A 295 -16.65 9.04 9.33
C TYR A 295 -17.57 9.08 8.10
N ALA A 296 -18.26 10.20 7.86
CA ALA A 296 -19.17 10.30 6.72
C ALA A 296 -18.44 10.21 5.36
N VAL A 297 -17.30 10.90 5.23
CA VAL A 297 -16.52 10.85 3.98
C VAL A 297 -15.83 9.51 3.77
N VAL A 298 -15.45 8.82 4.87
CA VAL A 298 -14.93 7.46 4.80
C VAL A 298 -16.02 6.48 4.37
N ASP A 299 -17.24 6.59 4.91
CA ASP A 299 -18.36 5.73 4.50
C ASP A 299 -18.69 5.93 3.02
N HIS A 300 -18.73 7.17 2.53
CA HIS A 300 -18.93 7.45 1.11
C HIS A 300 -17.85 6.79 0.22
N MET A 301 -16.58 6.86 0.64
CA MET A 301 -15.50 6.14 -0.06
C MET A 301 -15.73 4.63 -0.07
N ILE A 302 -16.12 4.06 1.09
CA ILE A 302 -16.37 2.62 1.23
C ILE A 302 -17.48 2.19 0.27
N GLU A 303 -18.63 2.85 0.29
CA GLU A 303 -19.78 2.53 -0.54
C GLU A 303 -19.42 2.57 -2.03
N LEU A 304 -18.82 3.66 -2.49
CA LEU A 304 -18.41 3.84 -3.88
C LEU A 304 -17.40 2.77 -4.34
N GLN A 305 -16.38 2.53 -3.53
CA GLN A 305 -15.33 1.60 -3.93
C GLN A 305 -15.77 0.14 -3.79
N LEU A 306 -16.60 -0.18 -2.80
CA LEU A 306 -17.10 -1.55 -2.63
C LEU A 306 -17.99 -1.98 -3.80
N GLU A 307 -18.85 -1.08 -4.33
CA GLU A 307 -19.62 -1.32 -5.55
C GLU A 307 -18.69 -1.66 -6.74
N ARG A 308 -17.62 -0.88 -6.93
CA ARG A 308 -16.64 -1.11 -8.01
C ARG A 308 -15.84 -2.39 -7.82
N ILE A 309 -15.44 -2.68 -6.59
CA ILE A 309 -14.68 -3.90 -6.23
C ILE A 309 -15.56 -5.15 -6.43
N ALA A 310 -16.84 -5.09 -6.13
CA ALA A 310 -17.76 -6.20 -6.34
C ALA A 310 -17.95 -6.52 -7.82
N ALA A 311 -17.70 -5.56 -8.71
CA ALA A 311 -17.79 -5.72 -10.17
C ALA A 311 -16.49 -6.20 -10.84
N LEU A 312 -15.36 -6.30 -10.09
CA LEU A 312 -14.08 -6.85 -10.57
C LEU A 312 -14.21 -8.38 -10.78
#